data_638d8bc909fa0c171942a0f1d14ffb88
#
_entry.id   638d8bc909fa0c171942a0f1d14ffb88
#
_cell.length_a   1.000
_cell.length_b   1.000
_cell.length_c   1.000
_cell.angle_alpha   90.00
_cell.angle_beta   90.00
_cell.angle_gamma   90.00
#
_symmetry.space_group_name_H-M   'P 1'
#
loop_
_entity.id
_entity.type
_entity.pdbx_description
1 polymer ?
#
loop_
_entity_poly.entity_id
_entity_poly.type
_entity_poly.pdbx_seq_one_letter_code
_entity_poly.pdbx_strand_id
1 'polypeptide(L)'
;LRLLPFRVPLAVPMKEALAELEVWGADVIFGRAKGFRAGMMRLAMSALSGVYRAIVQTRLLVFRKRWKQQHHLGTLVVSIGNLTVGGTGKTPVVELLSRTLRDEGRRVAILSRGYKSRRLKEPQNWKSKDGTKFPAEKMPKLVSTGRALLLDSKFAGDEPFMLARNLDGVAVVVDKDRVKGGRFAVGQLGADTLLLDDGLQYLHLSHAIDIVLIDRSAPFGTGALLPRGTLREPPRNLCRASYILITKCDGTPNDALIAKLRRYNRVAPIIECTHGPRYLEEVFTGQRQPLEFLKDKWTAAISGIAVPEGFERGIEDLGARLEIRRRFSDHHRFSRKEIEKFMQRCVERDMELVVTTEKDAVRFPRPKEQTVPIYFLRIEVEILKGHDAWNDLVTRLCHPSAPGDPVLRHRDAYAQ
;
A
#
# COMPACT_ATOMS: atom_id res chain seq x y z
N LEU A 1 24.42 57.79 14.91
CA LEU A 1 23.86 56.51 15.39
C LEU A 1 22.37 56.44 15.01
N ARG A 2 22.04 55.79 13.89
CA ARG A 2 20.65 55.49 13.52
C ARG A 2 20.35 54.08 13.97
N LEU A 3 19.47 53.93 14.96
CA LEU A 3 18.90 52.69 15.42
C LEU A 3 17.99 52.14 14.27
N LEU A 4 18.36 50.99 13.73
CA LEU A 4 17.50 50.22 12.83
C LEU A 4 16.39 49.55 13.69
N PRO A 5 15.12 49.60 13.25
CA PRO A 5 14.07 48.92 14.00
C PRO A 5 14.21 47.41 13.84
N PHE A 6 14.28 46.72 14.96
CA PHE A 6 14.11 45.25 15.06
C PHE A 6 12.73 44.90 14.51
N ARG A 7 12.68 44.37 13.26
CA ARG A 7 11.49 43.71 12.79
C ARG A 7 11.36 42.38 13.49
N VAL A 8 10.41 42.31 14.41
CA VAL A 8 9.91 41.03 14.92
C VAL A 8 9.35 40.25 13.72
N PRO A 9 9.81 39.01 13.45
CA PRO A 9 9.24 38.23 12.37
C PRO A 9 7.76 37.97 12.72
N LEU A 10 6.88 38.32 11.79
CA LEU A 10 5.45 37.96 11.82
C LEU A 10 5.34 36.47 12.16
N ALA A 11 4.56 36.12 13.18
CA ALA A 11 4.33 34.75 13.60
C ALA A 11 3.79 33.95 12.42
N VAL A 12 4.59 33.02 11.91
CA VAL A 12 4.17 32.06 10.88
C VAL A 12 2.97 31.31 11.44
N PRO A 13 1.83 31.21 10.73
CA PRO A 13 0.69 30.48 11.22
C PRO A 13 1.10 29.04 11.59
N MET A 14 0.67 28.57 12.77
CA MET A 14 1.10 27.28 13.36
C MET A 14 1.01 26.10 12.38
N LYS A 15 0.12 26.14 11.39
CA LYS A 15 0.00 25.14 10.33
C LYS A 15 1.19 25.16 9.37
N GLU A 16 1.69 26.32 9.01
CA GLU A 16 2.83 26.47 8.10
C GLU A 16 4.12 26.06 8.81
N ALA A 17 4.30 26.47 10.06
CA ALA A 17 5.44 26.05 10.88
C ALA A 17 5.49 24.52 11.09
N LEU A 18 4.35 23.86 11.27
CA LEU A 18 4.27 22.40 11.37
C LEU A 18 4.60 21.72 10.01
N ALA A 19 4.14 22.27 8.91
CA ALA A 19 4.45 21.75 7.58
C ALA A 19 5.96 21.88 7.25
N GLU A 20 6.57 23.01 7.58
CA GLU A 20 8.02 23.19 7.44
C GLU A 20 8.82 22.22 8.31
N LEU A 21 8.36 21.97 9.54
CA LEU A 21 8.97 21.00 10.44
C LEU A 21 8.86 19.57 9.93
N GLU A 22 7.72 19.21 9.32
CA GLU A 22 7.53 17.89 8.67
C GLU A 22 8.50 17.72 7.49
N VAL A 23 8.63 18.73 6.63
CA VAL A 23 9.55 18.70 5.49
C VAL A 23 11.01 18.59 5.98
N TRP A 24 11.40 19.44 6.94
CA TRP A 24 12.74 19.38 7.50
C TRP A 24 13.03 18.05 8.21
N GLY A 25 12.05 17.51 8.94
CA GLY A 25 12.13 16.20 9.57
C GLY A 25 12.36 15.07 8.54
N ALA A 26 11.66 15.12 7.41
CA ALA A 26 11.87 14.21 6.31
C ALA A 26 13.30 14.34 5.74
N ASP A 27 13.79 15.56 5.53
CA ASP A 27 15.16 15.82 5.05
C ASP A 27 16.23 15.31 6.02
N VAL A 28 15.99 15.39 7.33
CA VAL A 28 16.87 14.79 8.36
C VAL A 28 16.88 13.27 8.24
N ILE A 29 15.71 12.62 8.07
CA ILE A 29 15.54 11.16 7.95
C ILE A 29 16.25 10.65 6.68
N PHE A 30 16.04 11.33 5.55
CA PHE A 30 16.63 10.94 4.26
C PHE A 30 18.08 11.44 4.07
N GLY A 31 18.66 12.12 5.06
CA GLY A 31 20.05 12.58 5.04
C GLY A 31 20.32 13.80 4.17
N ARG A 32 19.28 14.49 3.69
CA ARG A 32 19.36 15.70 2.86
C ARG A 32 19.75 16.93 3.69
N ALA A 33 19.19 17.07 4.90
CA ALA A 33 19.54 18.14 5.82
C ALA A 33 20.98 17.95 6.36
N LYS A 34 21.79 19.01 6.31
CA LYS A 34 23.18 19.04 6.81
C LYS A 34 23.31 20.01 8.00
N GLY A 35 24.44 19.96 8.71
CA GLY A 35 24.78 20.86 9.82
C GLY A 35 24.52 20.28 11.19
N PHE A 36 24.95 21.04 12.25
CA PHE A 36 24.94 20.60 13.63
C PHE A 36 23.54 20.20 14.15
N ARG A 37 22.52 21.03 13.87
CA ARG A 37 21.12 20.75 14.28
C ARG A 37 20.59 19.45 13.71
N ALA A 38 20.84 19.17 12.42
CA ALA A 38 20.46 17.92 11.80
C ALA A 38 21.23 16.72 12.38
N GLY A 39 22.51 16.92 12.75
CA GLY A 39 23.33 15.93 13.45
C GLY A 39 22.76 15.57 14.83
N MET A 40 22.45 16.57 15.66
CA MET A 40 21.83 16.40 16.96
C MET A 40 20.47 15.66 16.86
N MET A 41 19.62 16.08 15.91
CA MET A 41 18.32 15.42 15.67
C MET A 41 18.51 13.95 15.28
N ARG A 42 19.46 13.64 14.40
CA ARG A 42 19.76 12.24 14.03
C ARG A 42 20.24 11.42 15.22
N LEU A 43 21.06 12.00 16.10
CA LEU A 43 21.51 11.32 17.31
C LEU A 43 20.33 11.00 18.25
N ALA A 44 19.46 11.98 18.51
CA ALA A 44 18.25 11.78 19.31
C ALA A 44 17.32 10.71 18.69
N MET A 45 17.05 10.80 17.37
CA MET A 45 16.26 9.80 16.66
C MET A 45 16.92 8.41 16.71
N SER A 46 18.26 8.31 16.70
CA SER A 46 18.97 7.02 16.80
C SER A 46 18.77 6.38 18.16
N ALA A 47 18.82 7.15 19.24
CA ALA A 47 18.53 6.67 20.60
C ALA A 47 17.08 6.16 20.68
N LEU A 48 16.11 6.93 20.17
CA LEU A 48 14.70 6.53 20.10
C LEU A 48 14.50 5.27 19.24
N SER A 49 15.28 5.10 18.16
CA SER A 49 15.23 3.87 17.34
C SER A 49 15.74 2.65 18.10
N GLY A 50 16.67 2.82 19.03
CA GLY A 50 17.09 1.77 19.95
C GLY A 50 15.94 1.28 20.83
N VAL A 51 15.20 2.21 21.43
CA VAL A 51 13.99 1.91 22.23
C VAL A 51 12.91 1.25 21.37
N TYR A 52 12.64 1.82 20.18
CA TYR A 52 11.69 1.25 19.23
C TYR A 52 12.07 -0.19 18.84
N ARG A 53 13.36 -0.45 18.57
CA ARG A 53 13.89 -1.79 18.29
C ARG A 53 13.59 -2.76 19.45
N ALA A 54 13.84 -2.34 20.69
CA ALA A 54 13.56 -3.15 21.87
C ALA A 54 12.07 -3.50 21.94
N ILE A 55 11.18 -2.51 21.79
CA ILE A 55 9.72 -2.71 21.79
C ILE A 55 9.30 -3.71 20.70
N VAL A 56 9.76 -3.53 19.46
CA VAL A 56 9.41 -4.43 18.34
C VAL A 56 9.88 -5.85 18.60
N GLN A 57 11.12 -6.02 19.09
CA GLN A 57 11.68 -7.36 19.34
C GLN A 57 11.02 -8.04 20.55
N THR A 58 10.73 -7.30 21.62
CA THR A 58 9.99 -7.83 22.78
C THR A 58 8.59 -8.26 22.37
N ARG A 59 7.88 -7.45 21.55
CA ARG A 59 6.58 -7.82 21.03
C ARG A 59 6.64 -9.12 20.22
N LEU A 60 7.61 -9.27 19.32
CA LEU A 60 7.80 -10.50 18.54
C LEU A 60 8.12 -11.69 19.46
N LEU A 61 8.97 -11.50 20.48
CA LEU A 61 9.31 -12.54 21.45
C LEU A 61 8.07 -13.02 22.23
N VAL A 62 7.23 -12.10 22.69
CA VAL A 62 5.99 -12.40 23.43
C VAL A 62 5.07 -13.29 22.61
N PHE A 63 4.89 -12.99 21.31
CA PHE A 63 4.08 -13.84 20.45
C PHE A 63 4.78 -15.18 20.12
N ARG A 64 6.10 -15.17 19.87
CA ARG A 64 6.88 -16.39 19.61
C ARG A 64 6.87 -17.34 20.80
N LYS A 65 7.01 -16.82 22.02
CA LYS A 65 6.95 -17.62 23.25
C LYS A 65 5.51 -18.01 23.64
N ARG A 66 4.51 -17.65 22.84
CA ARG A 66 3.08 -17.91 23.10
C ARG A 66 2.56 -17.32 24.42
N TRP A 67 3.26 -16.33 25.00
CA TRP A 67 2.76 -15.59 26.16
C TRP A 67 1.52 -14.77 25.82
N LYS A 68 1.37 -14.38 24.54
CA LYS A 68 0.14 -13.84 23.98
C LYS A 68 -0.36 -14.76 22.86
N GLN A 69 -1.60 -15.22 23.00
CA GLN A 69 -2.22 -16.12 22.02
C GLN A 69 -2.52 -15.38 20.70
N GLN A 70 -2.36 -16.11 19.61
CA GLN A 70 -2.81 -15.69 18.29
C GLN A 70 -4.17 -16.32 18.03
N HIS A 71 -5.03 -15.55 17.37
CA HIS A 71 -6.33 -16.07 16.94
C HIS A 71 -6.18 -16.90 15.68
N HIS A 72 -6.80 -18.08 15.68
CA HIS A 72 -6.97 -18.93 14.51
C HIS A 72 -8.43 -18.83 14.07
N LEU A 73 -8.68 -18.62 12.79
CA LEU A 73 -10.03 -18.43 12.25
C LEU A 73 -10.57 -19.69 11.54
N GLY A 74 -9.84 -20.80 11.57
CA GLY A 74 -10.24 -22.02 10.87
C GLY A 74 -10.20 -21.93 9.35
N THR A 75 -9.47 -20.92 8.81
CA THR A 75 -9.34 -20.65 7.39
C THR A 75 -7.91 -20.28 7.04
N LEU A 76 -7.58 -20.29 5.76
CA LEU A 76 -6.27 -19.91 5.25
C LEU A 76 -6.08 -18.40 5.42
N VAL A 77 -4.99 -17.99 6.06
CA VAL A 77 -4.62 -16.57 6.25
C VAL A 77 -3.25 -16.32 5.65
N VAL A 78 -3.16 -15.46 4.67
CA VAL A 78 -1.92 -15.03 4.02
C VAL A 78 -1.66 -13.56 4.35
N SER A 79 -0.48 -13.28 4.86
CA SER A 79 -0.04 -11.92 5.12
C SER A 79 0.83 -11.43 3.97
N ILE A 80 0.49 -10.28 3.42
CA ILE A 80 1.32 -9.56 2.46
C ILE A 80 1.78 -8.27 3.14
N GLY A 81 3.09 -8.10 3.26
CA GLY A 81 3.63 -6.96 3.99
C GLY A 81 5.07 -6.64 3.62
N ASN A 82 5.67 -5.71 4.33
CA ASN A 82 7.05 -5.31 4.12
C ASN A 82 7.70 -4.84 5.43
N LEU A 83 9.01 -4.66 5.41
CA LEU A 83 9.80 -4.21 6.57
C LEU A 83 9.93 -2.70 6.67
N THR A 84 9.59 -1.94 5.63
CA THR A 84 9.76 -0.49 5.54
C THR A 84 8.44 0.26 5.58
N VAL A 85 8.44 1.55 5.92
CA VAL A 85 7.35 2.46 5.55
C VAL A 85 7.54 2.95 4.13
N GLY A 86 6.45 3.18 3.41
CA GLY A 86 6.46 3.69 2.02
C GLY A 86 5.86 2.71 1.01
N GLY A 87 5.84 3.15 -0.24
CA GLY A 87 5.20 2.45 -1.36
C GLY A 87 6.06 1.33 -1.94
N THR A 88 6.05 0.16 -1.33
CA THR A 88 6.75 -1.03 -1.84
C THR A 88 5.96 -1.81 -2.90
N GLY A 89 4.85 -1.26 -3.40
CA GLY A 89 4.02 -1.94 -4.39
C GLY A 89 3.12 -3.04 -3.81
N LYS A 90 2.72 -2.95 -2.54
CA LYS A 90 1.85 -3.96 -1.89
C LYS A 90 0.50 -4.13 -2.58
N THR A 91 -0.22 -3.04 -2.79
CA THR A 91 -1.59 -3.07 -3.30
C THR A 91 -1.71 -3.81 -4.65
N PRO A 92 -0.86 -3.56 -5.64
CA PRO A 92 -0.87 -4.33 -6.89
C PRO A 92 -0.54 -5.82 -6.70
N VAL A 93 0.34 -6.18 -5.75
CA VAL A 93 0.65 -7.59 -5.44
C VAL A 93 -0.53 -8.27 -4.74
N VAL A 94 -1.19 -7.59 -3.78
CA VAL A 94 -2.44 -8.09 -3.15
C VAL A 94 -3.50 -8.33 -4.22
N GLU A 95 -3.61 -7.40 -5.17
CA GLU A 95 -4.57 -7.53 -6.27
C GLU A 95 -4.25 -8.73 -7.17
N LEU A 96 -2.99 -8.87 -7.61
CA LEU A 96 -2.55 -10.00 -8.44
C LEU A 96 -2.87 -11.34 -7.75
N LEU A 97 -2.43 -11.50 -6.49
CA LEU A 97 -2.66 -12.74 -5.75
C LEU A 97 -4.14 -13.00 -5.50
N SER A 98 -4.93 -11.96 -5.19
CA SER A 98 -6.38 -12.09 -4.99
C SER A 98 -7.08 -12.59 -6.26
N ARG A 99 -6.71 -12.02 -7.41
CA ARG A 99 -7.25 -12.41 -8.72
C ARG A 99 -6.89 -13.84 -9.05
N THR A 100 -5.61 -14.21 -8.92
CA THR A 100 -5.12 -15.57 -9.17
C THR A 100 -5.87 -16.59 -8.30
N LEU A 101 -5.98 -16.36 -7.00
CA LEU A 101 -6.66 -17.29 -6.10
C LEU A 101 -8.17 -17.39 -6.36
N ARG A 102 -8.83 -16.29 -6.71
CA ARG A 102 -10.23 -16.29 -7.12
C ARG A 102 -10.42 -17.12 -8.40
N ASP A 103 -9.54 -16.94 -9.37
CA ASP A 103 -9.63 -17.64 -10.66
C ASP A 103 -9.38 -19.16 -10.49
N GLU A 104 -8.61 -19.54 -9.47
CA GLU A 104 -8.44 -20.93 -8.99
C GLU A 104 -9.62 -21.41 -8.09
N GLY A 105 -10.71 -20.66 -8.01
CA GLY A 105 -11.92 -21.04 -7.31
C GLY A 105 -11.94 -20.77 -5.79
N ARG A 106 -10.96 -20.04 -5.23
CA ARG A 106 -10.96 -19.66 -3.82
C ARG A 106 -11.93 -18.50 -3.55
N ARG A 107 -12.60 -18.54 -2.41
CA ARG A 107 -13.46 -17.45 -1.93
C ARG A 107 -12.62 -16.50 -1.09
N VAL A 108 -12.00 -15.54 -1.77
CA VAL A 108 -11.02 -14.62 -1.20
C VAL A 108 -11.70 -13.43 -0.53
N ALA A 109 -11.21 -13.05 0.67
CA ALA A 109 -11.51 -11.76 1.28
C ALA A 109 -10.21 -11.04 1.67
N ILE A 110 -10.11 -9.77 1.29
CA ILE A 110 -9.00 -8.89 1.66
C ILE A 110 -9.35 -8.18 2.97
N LEU A 111 -8.43 -8.25 3.93
CA LEU A 111 -8.52 -7.55 5.21
C LEU A 111 -7.54 -6.38 5.23
N SER A 112 -8.03 -5.15 5.20
CA SER A 112 -7.22 -3.94 5.25
C SER A 112 -7.47 -3.11 6.51
N ARG A 113 -6.52 -2.25 6.87
CA ARG A 113 -6.62 -1.33 8.01
C ARG A 113 -7.53 -0.14 7.74
N GLY A 114 -7.64 0.25 6.48
CA GLY A 114 -8.33 1.48 6.09
C GLY A 114 -7.58 2.73 6.57
N TYR A 115 -6.32 2.84 6.19
CA TYR A 115 -5.51 4.02 6.52
C TYR A 115 -6.18 5.30 6.03
N LYS A 116 -6.22 6.36 6.88
CA LYS A 116 -6.90 7.64 6.63
C LYS A 116 -8.40 7.54 6.28
N SER A 117 -9.06 6.39 6.47
CA SER A 117 -10.50 6.26 6.28
C SER A 117 -11.29 7.00 7.37
N ARG A 118 -12.39 7.67 7.00
CA ARG A 118 -13.28 8.33 7.97
C ARG A 118 -14.17 7.31 8.69
N ARG A 119 -14.58 7.62 9.92
CA ARG A 119 -15.61 6.84 10.62
C ARG A 119 -16.94 6.94 9.87
N LEU A 120 -17.67 5.84 9.80
CA LEU A 120 -19.06 5.86 9.38
C LEU A 120 -19.88 6.61 10.44
N LYS A 121 -20.84 7.43 10.01
CA LYS A 121 -21.76 8.11 10.91
C LYS A 121 -22.73 7.12 11.54
N GLU A 122 -23.18 6.17 10.73
CA GLU A 122 -24.06 5.07 11.13
C GLU A 122 -23.42 3.73 10.74
N PRO A 123 -23.60 2.66 11.53
CA PRO A 123 -23.15 1.33 11.14
C PRO A 123 -23.83 0.87 9.86
N GLN A 124 -23.13 0.09 9.05
CA GLN A 124 -23.74 -0.56 7.89
C GLN A 124 -24.76 -1.59 8.38
N ASN A 125 -25.91 -1.64 7.73
CA ASN A 125 -26.91 -2.66 7.96
C ASN A 125 -26.52 -3.94 7.18
N TRP A 126 -26.22 -5.01 7.91
CA TRP A 126 -25.95 -6.31 7.32
C TRP A 126 -26.92 -7.34 7.90
N LYS A 127 -27.48 -8.16 7.04
CA LYS A 127 -28.29 -9.32 7.40
C LYS A 127 -27.49 -10.59 7.10
N SER A 128 -27.47 -11.50 8.07
CA SER A 128 -26.93 -12.84 7.87
C SER A 128 -27.72 -13.60 6.80
N LYS A 129 -27.20 -14.74 6.34
CA LYS A 129 -27.86 -15.56 5.32
C LYS A 129 -29.26 -16.03 5.74
N ASP A 130 -29.49 -16.20 7.03
CA ASP A 130 -30.79 -16.54 7.65
C ASP A 130 -31.73 -15.33 7.80
N GLY A 131 -31.34 -14.13 7.33
CA GLY A 131 -32.10 -12.89 7.45
C GLY A 131 -31.92 -12.13 8.77
N THR A 132 -31.21 -12.68 9.75
CA THR A 132 -30.96 -12.05 11.06
C THR A 132 -30.03 -10.83 10.88
N LYS A 133 -30.34 -9.72 11.57
CA LYS A 133 -29.46 -8.55 11.59
C LYS A 133 -28.15 -8.87 12.31
N PHE A 134 -27.02 -8.61 11.64
CA PHE A 134 -25.72 -8.72 12.28
C PHE A 134 -25.51 -7.57 13.27
N PRO A 135 -25.02 -7.83 14.50
CA PRO A 135 -24.81 -6.78 15.50
C PRO A 135 -23.89 -5.68 14.99
N ALA A 136 -24.38 -4.45 15.00
CA ALA A 136 -23.68 -3.28 14.42
C ALA A 136 -22.30 -3.03 15.05
N GLU A 137 -22.16 -3.24 16.36
CA GLU A 137 -20.90 -3.11 17.10
C GLU A 137 -19.85 -4.14 16.69
N LYS A 138 -20.29 -5.30 16.20
CA LYS A 138 -19.42 -6.39 15.71
C LYS A 138 -19.11 -6.24 14.21
N MET A 139 -19.79 -5.33 13.51
CA MET A 139 -19.62 -5.16 12.08
C MET A 139 -18.35 -4.38 11.76
N PRO A 140 -17.42 -4.93 10.93
CA PRO A 140 -16.37 -4.16 10.30
C PRO A 140 -16.96 -3.31 9.17
N LYS A 141 -16.17 -2.41 8.58
CA LYS A 141 -16.55 -1.73 7.34
C LYS A 141 -16.47 -2.71 6.17
N LEU A 142 -17.59 -3.04 5.58
CA LEU A 142 -17.66 -3.84 4.37
C LEU A 142 -17.59 -2.91 3.18
N VAL A 143 -16.44 -2.94 2.47
CA VAL A 143 -16.21 -2.09 1.29
C VAL A 143 -16.82 -2.72 0.04
N SER A 144 -16.61 -4.03 -0.13
CA SER A 144 -17.18 -4.82 -1.22
C SER A 144 -17.51 -6.23 -0.75
N THR A 145 -18.61 -6.76 -1.25
CA THR A 145 -18.97 -8.18 -1.10
C THR A 145 -18.32 -9.07 -2.16
N GLY A 146 -17.55 -8.48 -3.09
CA GLY A 146 -17.11 -9.10 -4.34
C GLY A 146 -18.13 -8.99 -5.48
N ARG A 147 -19.40 -8.66 -5.18
CA ARG A 147 -20.45 -8.44 -6.18
C ARG A 147 -20.98 -7.01 -6.20
N ALA A 148 -20.85 -6.31 -5.08
CA ALA A 148 -21.33 -4.95 -4.92
C ALA A 148 -20.32 -4.12 -4.13
N LEU A 149 -20.02 -2.93 -4.65
CA LEU A 149 -19.23 -1.89 -3.98
C LEU A 149 -20.16 -1.11 -3.05
N LEU A 150 -19.89 -1.09 -1.75
CA LEU A 150 -20.79 -0.58 -0.71
C LEU A 150 -20.34 0.73 -0.07
N LEU A 151 -19.04 1.07 -0.18
CA LEU A 151 -18.45 2.28 0.39
C LEU A 151 -17.58 2.98 -0.64
N ASP A 152 -17.53 4.31 -0.56
CA ASP A 152 -16.60 5.13 -1.32
C ASP A 152 -15.20 5.20 -0.67
N SER A 153 -14.23 5.78 -1.38
CA SER A 153 -12.84 5.93 -0.91
C SER A 153 -12.71 6.74 0.38
N LYS A 154 -13.68 7.61 0.70
CA LYS A 154 -13.66 8.44 1.91
C LYS A 154 -13.85 7.60 3.17
N PHE A 155 -14.72 6.59 3.10
CA PHE A 155 -15.03 5.71 4.22
C PHE A 155 -14.23 4.41 4.20
N ALA A 156 -13.91 3.90 3.03
CA ALA A 156 -13.08 2.71 2.87
C ALA A 156 -11.59 2.98 3.16
N GLY A 157 -11.08 4.11 2.70
CA GLY A 157 -9.68 4.40 2.46
C GLY A 157 -9.33 4.16 0.99
N ASP A 158 -8.31 4.84 0.48
CA ASP A 158 -8.00 4.85 -0.95
C ASP A 158 -7.62 3.44 -1.47
N GLU A 159 -6.67 2.76 -0.81
CA GLU A 159 -6.20 1.44 -1.23
C GLU A 159 -7.27 0.34 -1.14
N PRO A 160 -8.05 0.19 -0.04
CA PRO A 160 -9.13 -0.78 0.00
C PRO A 160 -10.24 -0.51 -1.03
N PHE A 161 -10.50 0.77 -1.35
CA PHE A 161 -11.46 1.13 -2.37
C PHE A 161 -10.97 0.75 -3.78
N MET A 162 -9.67 1.00 -4.09
CA MET A 162 -9.06 0.57 -5.35
C MET A 162 -9.16 -0.95 -5.51
N LEU A 163 -8.76 -1.71 -4.49
CA LEU A 163 -8.86 -3.17 -4.51
C LEU A 163 -10.31 -3.64 -4.75
N ALA A 164 -11.29 -3.02 -4.07
CA ALA A 164 -12.70 -3.34 -4.22
C ALA A 164 -13.24 -3.01 -5.62
N ARG A 165 -12.77 -1.93 -6.25
CA ARG A 165 -13.15 -1.53 -7.61
C ARG A 165 -12.56 -2.45 -8.67
N ASN A 166 -11.33 -2.95 -8.44
CA ASN A 166 -10.56 -3.70 -9.44
C ASN A 166 -10.81 -5.22 -9.38
N LEU A 167 -11.44 -5.71 -8.32
CA LEU A 167 -11.55 -7.14 -8.03
C LEU A 167 -13.00 -7.59 -7.89
N ASP A 168 -13.58 -7.99 -9.01
CA ASP A 168 -14.86 -8.71 -8.96
C ASP A 168 -14.67 -10.10 -8.32
N GLY A 169 -15.66 -10.55 -7.57
CA GLY A 169 -15.62 -11.85 -6.89
C GLY A 169 -14.79 -11.88 -5.60
N VAL A 170 -14.11 -10.78 -5.22
CA VAL A 170 -13.28 -10.69 -4.01
C VAL A 170 -13.90 -9.73 -3.01
N ALA A 171 -14.15 -10.19 -1.79
CA ALA A 171 -14.65 -9.32 -0.74
C ALA A 171 -13.54 -8.44 -0.16
N VAL A 172 -13.87 -7.19 0.21
CA VAL A 172 -12.94 -6.26 0.85
C VAL A 172 -13.53 -5.75 2.15
N VAL A 173 -12.83 -6.02 3.25
CA VAL A 173 -13.25 -5.70 4.61
C VAL A 173 -12.20 -4.82 5.29
N VAL A 174 -12.64 -3.75 5.93
CA VAL A 174 -11.78 -2.78 6.60
C VAL A 174 -12.09 -2.72 8.08
N ASP A 175 -11.11 -3.07 8.89
CA ASP A 175 -11.13 -2.85 10.34
C ASP A 175 -9.70 -2.76 10.88
N LYS A 176 -9.47 -2.00 11.95
CA LYS A 176 -8.20 -2.00 12.68
C LYS A 176 -7.97 -3.36 13.37
N ASP A 177 -9.04 -3.99 13.82
CA ASP A 177 -9.04 -5.37 14.33
C ASP A 177 -9.31 -6.36 13.18
N ARG A 178 -8.20 -6.94 12.63
CA ARG A 178 -8.28 -7.94 11.55
C ARG A 178 -8.89 -9.26 12.02
N VAL A 179 -8.85 -9.57 13.32
CA VAL A 179 -9.53 -10.76 13.88
C VAL A 179 -11.04 -10.59 13.73
N LYS A 180 -11.56 -9.41 14.10
CA LYS A 180 -12.96 -9.06 13.92
C LYS A 180 -13.36 -9.10 12.43
N GLY A 181 -12.57 -8.43 11.56
CA GLY A 181 -12.79 -8.43 10.12
C GLY A 181 -12.77 -9.83 9.51
N GLY A 182 -11.82 -10.66 9.93
CA GLY A 182 -11.67 -12.02 9.46
C GLY A 182 -12.84 -12.92 9.90
N ARG A 183 -13.26 -12.84 11.16
CA ARG A 183 -14.47 -13.58 11.65
C ARG A 183 -15.71 -13.23 10.85
N PHE A 184 -15.89 -11.93 10.52
CA PHE A 184 -16.98 -11.49 9.68
C PHE A 184 -16.87 -12.05 8.26
N ALA A 185 -15.69 -11.97 7.64
CA ALA A 185 -15.46 -12.45 6.28
C ALA A 185 -15.71 -13.98 6.17
N VAL A 186 -15.22 -14.76 7.13
CA VAL A 186 -15.45 -16.23 7.15
C VAL A 186 -16.93 -16.54 7.42
N GLY A 187 -17.48 -15.99 8.49
CA GLY A 187 -18.83 -16.37 8.95
C GLY A 187 -19.96 -15.80 8.09
N GLN A 188 -19.82 -14.57 7.59
CA GLN A 188 -20.92 -13.88 6.89
C GLN A 188 -20.75 -13.89 5.35
N LEU A 189 -19.50 -13.81 4.86
CA LEU A 189 -19.23 -13.81 3.42
C LEU A 189 -18.82 -15.20 2.90
N GLY A 190 -18.54 -16.15 3.82
CA GLY A 190 -18.13 -17.50 3.47
C GLY A 190 -16.72 -17.57 2.86
N ALA A 191 -15.84 -16.61 3.20
CA ALA A 191 -14.47 -16.61 2.74
C ALA A 191 -13.70 -17.82 3.30
N ASP A 192 -12.97 -18.52 2.43
CA ASP A 192 -12.07 -19.61 2.78
C ASP A 192 -10.60 -19.21 2.73
N THR A 193 -10.31 -18.03 2.23
CA THR A 193 -8.97 -17.45 2.14
C THR A 193 -9.00 -15.98 2.50
N LEU A 194 -8.18 -15.59 3.47
CA LEU A 194 -8.02 -14.21 3.92
C LEU A 194 -6.66 -13.68 3.51
N LEU A 195 -6.61 -12.59 2.77
CA LEU A 195 -5.38 -11.87 2.45
C LEU A 195 -5.30 -10.60 3.31
N LEU A 196 -4.24 -10.50 4.12
CA LEU A 196 -3.99 -9.31 4.92
C LEU A 196 -3.16 -8.32 4.11
N ASP A 197 -3.75 -7.20 3.74
CA ASP A 197 -3.03 -6.05 3.21
C ASP A 197 -2.29 -5.35 4.36
N ASP A 198 -0.96 -5.25 4.22
CA ASP A 198 -0.03 -4.78 5.25
C ASP A 198 -0.13 -5.60 6.55
N GLY A 199 -0.08 -6.94 6.42
CA GLY A 199 -0.32 -7.90 7.50
C GLY A 199 0.89 -8.24 8.35
N LEU A 200 2.14 -8.09 7.89
CA LEU A 200 3.36 -8.62 8.52
C LEU A 200 3.52 -8.21 10.00
N GLN A 201 3.11 -7.01 10.38
CA GLN A 201 3.13 -6.51 11.74
C GLN A 201 1.89 -6.89 12.56
N TYR A 202 0.86 -7.52 11.97
CA TYR A 202 -0.37 -7.85 12.67
C TYR A 202 -0.30 -9.26 13.28
N LEU A 203 0.38 -9.38 14.42
CA LEU A 203 0.69 -10.65 15.07
C LEU A 203 -0.49 -11.29 15.84
N HIS A 204 -1.61 -10.59 16.01
CA HIS A 204 -2.78 -11.11 16.73
C HIS A 204 -3.55 -12.19 15.96
N LEU A 205 -3.48 -12.15 14.63
CA LEU A 205 -4.04 -13.19 13.77
C LEU A 205 -2.92 -14.13 13.32
N SER A 206 -3.18 -15.42 13.37
CA SER A 206 -2.23 -16.42 12.89
C SER A 206 -2.19 -16.42 11.37
N HIS A 207 -1.01 -16.25 10.79
CA HIS A 207 -0.79 -16.37 9.35
C HIS A 207 -0.29 -17.77 9.00
N ALA A 208 -0.79 -18.36 7.93
CA ALA A 208 -0.24 -19.59 7.37
C ALA A 208 1.01 -19.28 6.55
N ILE A 209 0.97 -18.20 5.78
CA ILE A 209 2.06 -17.76 4.89
C ILE A 209 2.28 -16.25 5.08
N ASP A 210 3.55 -15.86 5.22
CA ASP A 210 4.00 -14.46 5.21
C ASP A 210 4.75 -14.17 3.90
N ILE A 211 4.18 -13.34 3.04
CA ILE A 211 4.81 -12.83 1.81
C ILE A 211 5.41 -11.46 2.13
N VAL A 212 6.73 -11.33 2.00
CA VAL A 212 7.41 -10.08 2.32
C VAL A 212 7.93 -9.42 1.05
N LEU A 213 7.48 -8.21 0.80
CA LEU A 213 7.88 -7.40 -0.34
C LEU A 213 9.15 -6.62 -0.03
N ILE A 214 10.06 -6.62 -1.00
CA ILE A 214 11.32 -5.87 -0.97
C ILE A 214 11.36 -4.98 -2.21
N ASP A 215 11.39 -3.67 -2.02
CA ASP A 215 11.59 -2.72 -3.11
C ASP A 215 13.02 -2.81 -3.63
N ARG A 216 13.22 -3.12 -4.90
CA ARG A 216 14.54 -3.27 -5.51
C ARG A 216 15.38 -1.99 -5.39
N SER A 217 14.75 -0.83 -5.55
CA SER A 217 15.45 0.46 -5.51
C SER A 217 15.90 0.87 -4.10
N ALA A 218 15.18 0.42 -3.07
CA ALA A 218 15.45 0.72 -1.68
C ALA A 218 15.09 -0.46 -0.75
N PRO A 219 15.83 -1.59 -0.80
CA PRO A 219 15.47 -2.87 -0.18
C PRO A 219 15.20 -2.78 1.33
N PHE A 220 15.95 -1.92 2.01
CA PHE A 220 15.81 -1.65 3.44
C PHE A 220 15.63 -0.15 3.73
N GLY A 221 15.10 0.60 2.74
CA GLY A 221 14.87 2.04 2.82
C GLY A 221 16.15 2.79 3.22
N THR A 222 16.07 3.61 4.26
CA THR A 222 17.24 4.35 4.78
C THR A 222 18.22 3.50 5.59
N GLY A 223 17.95 2.21 5.78
CA GLY A 223 18.76 1.28 6.59
C GLY A 223 18.57 1.44 8.11
N ALA A 224 17.88 2.46 8.58
CA ALA A 224 17.63 2.72 9.99
C ALA A 224 16.16 2.47 10.37
N LEU A 225 15.94 2.09 11.63
CA LEU A 225 14.61 1.90 12.20
C LEU A 225 13.91 3.25 12.45
N LEU A 226 12.59 3.23 12.52
CA LEU A 226 11.80 4.35 13.01
C LEU A 226 12.25 4.77 14.43
N PRO A 227 12.26 6.06 14.76
CA PRO A 227 11.98 7.22 13.89
C PRO A 227 13.21 7.72 13.11
N ARG A 228 14.42 7.16 13.28
CA ARG A 228 15.64 7.60 12.60
C ARG A 228 15.62 7.31 11.09
N GLY A 229 14.86 6.34 10.68
CA GLY A 229 14.75 5.92 9.29
C GLY A 229 13.39 5.35 8.95
N THR A 230 13.35 4.52 7.92
CA THR A 230 12.10 4.01 7.33
C THR A 230 11.78 2.55 7.68
N LEU A 231 12.66 1.85 8.41
CA LEU A 231 12.40 0.47 8.80
C LEU A 231 11.40 0.37 9.95
N ARG A 232 10.35 -0.42 9.77
CA ARG A 232 9.38 -0.82 10.81
C ARG A 232 9.94 -1.96 11.68
N GLU A 233 10.80 -2.78 11.10
CA GLU A 233 11.44 -3.91 11.74
C GLU A 233 12.87 -4.09 11.24
N PRO A 234 13.79 -4.64 12.06
CA PRO A 234 15.15 -4.90 11.61
C PRO A 234 15.18 -5.89 10.43
N PRO A 235 16.16 -5.78 9.49
CA PRO A 235 16.29 -6.70 8.35
C PRO A 235 16.36 -8.17 8.73
N ARG A 236 16.92 -8.52 9.90
CA ARG A 236 16.94 -9.90 10.42
C ARG A 236 15.55 -10.53 10.54
N ASN A 237 14.49 -9.72 10.72
CA ASN A 237 13.12 -10.20 10.82
C ASN A 237 12.56 -10.70 9.48
N LEU A 238 13.32 -10.53 8.38
CA LEU A 238 13.04 -11.17 7.08
C LEU A 238 13.05 -12.70 7.19
N CYS A 239 13.70 -13.27 8.20
CA CYS A 239 13.65 -14.70 8.49
C CYS A 239 12.24 -15.27 8.63
N ARG A 240 11.22 -14.43 8.93
CA ARG A 240 9.81 -14.83 9.02
C ARG A 240 9.12 -15.00 7.67
N ALA A 241 9.71 -14.47 6.59
CA ALA A 241 9.10 -14.58 5.28
C ALA A 241 9.06 -16.04 4.81
N SER A 242 7.87 -16.49 4.42
CA SER A 242 7.68 -17.74 3.70
C SER A 242 8.06 -17.60 2.23
N TYR A 243 7.78 -16.43 1.64
CA TYR A 243 8.18 -16.02 0.30
C TYR A 243 8.66 -14.57 0.32
N ILE A 244 9.63 -14.27 -0.54
CA ILE A 244 10.15 -12.90 -0.74
C ILE A 244 9.82 -12.48 -2.17
N LEU A 245 9.11 -11.36 -2.33
CA LEU A 245 8.87 -10.73 -3.62
C LEU A 245 9.75 -9.48 -3.75
N ILE A 246 10.67 -9.49 -4.71
CA ILE A 246 11.42 -8.29 -5.10
C ILE A 246 10.55 -7.53 -6.10
N THR A 247 10.12 -6.34 -5.73
CA THR A 247 9.23 -5.50 -6.52
C THR A 247 9.98 -4.41 -7.26
N LYS A 248 9.37 -3.83 -8.29
CA LYS A 248 9.96 -2.78 -9.14
C LYS A 248 11.26 -3.21 -9.82
N CYS A 249 11.35 -4.48 -10.21
CA CYS A 249 12.44 -4.97 -11.04
C CYS A 249 12.29 -4.42 -12.46
N ASP A 250 13.44 -4.18 -13.12
CA ASP A 250 13.54 -3.66 -14.48
C ASP A 250 14.11 -4.69 -15.48
N GLY A 251 14.15 -5.97 -15.09
CA GLY A 251 14.72 -7.06 -15.89
C GLY A 251 16.24 -7.27 -15.71
N THR A 252 16.95 -6.29 -15.15
CA THR A 252 18.39 -6.46 -14.88
C THR A 252 18.64 -7.43 -13.72
N PRO A 253 19.83 -8.09 -13.67
CA PRO A 253 20.16 -9.06 -12.63
C PRO A 253 20.11 -8.47 -11.21
N ASN A 254 19.60 -9.25 -10.25
CA ASN A 254 19.48 -8.86 -8.85
C ASN A 254 20.38 -9.68 -7.91
N ASP A 255 21.44 -10.31 -8.43
CA ASP A 255 22.28 -11.27 -7.68
C ASP A 255 22.85 -10.70 -6.38
N ALA A 256 23.36 -9.47 -6.42
CA ALA A 256 23.88 -8.77 -5.25
C ALA A 256 22.80 -8.53 -4.18
N LEU A 257 21.59 -8.18 -4.60
CA LEU A 257 20.44 -8.01 -3.71
C LEU A 257 20.02 -9.37 -3.14
N ILE A 258 19.90 -10.38 -3.98
CA ILE A 258 19.55 -11.75 -3.57
C ILE A 258 20.56 -12.27 -2.54
N ALA A 259 21.86 -12.13 -2.80
CA ALA A 259 22.91 -12.49 -1.85
C ALA A 259 22.78 -11.76 -0.50
N LYS A 260 22.40 -10.48 -0.52
CA LYS A 260 22.12 -9.70 0.68
C LYS A 260 20.89 -10.21 1.43
N LEU A 261 19.81 -10.55 0.74
CA LEU A 261 18.60 -11.09 1.33
C LEU A 261 18.84 -12.48 1.95
N ARG A 262 19.64 -13.32 1.30
CA ARG A 262 20.04 -14.66 1.78
C ARG A 262 20.79 -14.64 3.11
N ARG A 263 21.42 -13.53 3.48
CA ARG A 263 22.02 -13.36 4.84
C ARG A 263 20.96 -13.35 5.94
N TYR A 264 19.71 -12.98 5.62
CA TYR A 264 18.60 -12.86 6.58
C TYR A 264 17.57 -13.99 6.45
N ASN A 265 17.39 -14.52 5.23
CA ASN A 265 16.51 -15.65 4.97
C ASN A 265 17.14 -16.55 3.90
N ARG A 266 17.59 -17.73 4.33
CA ARG A 266 18.33 -18.67 3.49
C ARG A 266 17.42 -19.54 2.62
N VAL A 267 16.16 -19.73 3.01
CA VAL A 267 15.29 -20.77 2.46
C VAL A 267 14.10 -20.24 1.66
N ALA A 268 13.55 -19.07 2.02
CA ALA A 268 12.35 -18.55 1.35
C ALA A 268 12.56 -18.43 -0.15
N PRO A 269 11.69 -18.98 -0.99
CA PRO A 269 11.71 -18.73 -2.43
C PRO A 269 11.64 -17.22 -2.72
N ILE A 270 12.39 -16.80 -3.77
CA ILE A 270 12.44 -15.41 -4.21
C ILE A 270 11.77 -15.29 -5.57
N ILE A 271 10.86 -14.35 -5.68
CA ILE A 271 10.11 -14.01 -6.90
C ILE A 271 10.46 -12.57 -7.26
N GLU A 272 10.81 -12.30 -8.50
CA GLU A 272 11.10 -10.96 -9.01
C GLU A 272 9.92 -10.49 -9.86
N CYS A 273 9.40 -9.28 -9.57
CA CYS A 273 8.30 -8.72 -10.33
C CYS A 273 8.51 -7.24 -10.63
N THR A 274 7.93 -6.80 -11.75
CA THR A 274 7.86 -5.40 -12.13
C THR A 274 6.47 -4.83 -11.84
N HIS A 275 6.40 -3.49 -11.83
CA HIS A 275 5.16 -2.73 -11.80
C HIS A 275 5.14 -1.89 -13.06
N GLY A 276 4.48 -2.39 -14.08
CA GLY A 276 4.41 -1.76 -15.39
C GLY A 276 3.07 -1.08 -15.67
N PRO A 277 3.07 0.01 -16.47
CA PRO A 277 1.84 0.56 -17.01
C PRO A 277 1.20 -0.45 -17.96
N ARG A 278 -0.14 -0.55 -17.93
CA ARG A 278 -0.88 -1.53 -18.73
C ARG A 278 -1.82 -0.87 -19.74
N TYR A 279 -2.58 0.10 -19.29
CA TYR A 279 -3.52 0.90 -20.08
C TYR A 279 -3.87 2.20 -19.36
N LEU A 280 -4.55 3.08 -20.07
CA LEU A 280 -5.18 4.26 -19.49
C LEU A 280 -6.66 3.98 -19.28
N GLU A 281 -7.23 4.43 -18.16
CA GLU A 281 -8.68 4.33 -17.94
C GLU A 281 -9.23 5.72 -17.58
N GLU A 282 -10.27 6.12 -18.31
CA GLU A 282 -10.94 7.39 -18.04
C GLU A 282 -11.67 7.34 -16.70
N VAL A 283 -11.43 8.35 -15.86
CA VAL A 283 -11.79 8.33 -14.43
C VAL A 283 -13.29 8.20 -14.18
N PHE A 284 -14.13 8.80 -15.02
CA PHE A 284 -15.58 8.91 -14.79
C PHE A 284 -16.43 8.00 -15.67
N THR A 285 -15.91 7.59 -16.83
CA THR A 285 -16.60 6.70 -17.77
C THR A 285 -16.11 5.27 -17.71
N GLY A 286 -14.86 5.05 -17.26
CA GLY A 286 -14.21 3.75 -17.26
C GLY A 286 -13.74 3.30 -18.66
N GLN A 287 -13.80 4.18 -19.66
CA GLN A 287 -13.32 3.86 -21.00
C GLN A 287 -11.81 3.65 -20.97
N ARG A 288 -11.34 2.54 -21.55
CA ARG A 288 -9.93 2.18 -21.61
C ARG A 288 -9.31 2.58 -22.94
N GLN A 289 -8.05 3.01 -22.86
CA GLN A 289 -7.21 3.33 -24.00
C GLN A 289 -5.86 2.60 -23.85
N PRO A 290 -5.26 2.15 -24.94
CA PRO A 290 -3.91 1.58 -24.91
C PRO A 290 -2.87 2.65 -24.56
N LEU A 291 -1.66 2.25 -24.16
CA LEU A 291 -0.61 3.20 -23.77
C LEU A 291 -0.16 4.10 -24.92
N GLU A 292 -0.20 3.60 -26.14
CA GLU A 292 0.15 4.30 -27.38
C GLU A 292 -0.72 5.54 -27.60
N PHE A 293 -1.90 5.60 -26.96
CA PHE A 293 -2.79 6.77 -26.98
C PHE A 293 -2.12 8.05 -26.44
N LEU A 294 -1.10 7.89 -25.57
CA LEU A 294 -0.33 9.03 -25.04
C LEU A 294 0.67 9.60 -26.03
N LYS A 295 1.06 8.85 -27.04
CA LYS A 295 2.13 9.26 -27.95
C LYS A 295 1.80 10.58 -28.63
N ASP A 296 2.74 11.51 -28.53
CA ASP A 296 2.70 12.88 -29.08
C ASP A 296 1.56 13.77 -28.56
N LYS A 297 0.77 13.31 -27.57
CA LYS A 297 -0.34 14.07 -26.99
C LYS A 297 0.15 15.16 -26.04
N TRP A 298 -0.41 16.36 -26.19
CA TRP A 298 -0.23 17.44 -25.22
C TRP A 298 -0.97 17.11 -23.93
N THR A 299 -0.21 16.83 -22.89
CA THR A 299 -0.70 16.20 -21.67
C THR A 299 -0.43 17.06 -20.44
N ALA A 300 -1.40 17.10 -19.53
CA ALA A 300 -1.23 17.64 -18.20
C ALA A 300 -1.21 16.50 -17.17
N ALA A 301 -0.33 16.58 -16.16
CA ALA A 301 -0.29 15.65 -15.05
C ALA A 301 -0.81 16.29 -13.76
N ILE A 302 -1.63 15.56 -13.02
CA ILE A 302 -2.09 15.94 -11.68
C ILE A 302 -1.89 14.77 -10.73
N SER A 303 -1.20 15.00 -9.61
CA SER A 303 -0.91 13.94 -8.64
C SER A 303 -0.85 14.45 -7.20
N GLY A 304 -1.25 13.59 -6.26
CA GLY A 304 -1.13 13.75 -4.82
C GLY A 304 -0.51 12.50 -4.19
N ILE A 305 0.69 12.15 -4.64
CA ILE A 305 1.48 11.00 -4.19
C ILE A 305 2.85 11.46 -3.65
N ALA A 306 3.52 10.59 -2.89
CA ALA A 306 4.78 10.93 -2.22
C ALA A 306 5.97 11.19 -3.18
N VAL A 307 5.97 10.57 -4.37
CA VAL A 307 7.06 10.68 -5.37
C VAL A 307 6.46 10.94 -6.75
N PRO A 308 6.05 12.19 -7.05
CA PRO A 308 5.40 12.53 -8.32
C PRO A 308 6.34 12.45 -9.53
N GLU A 309 7.65 12.67 -9.34
CA GLU A 309 8.64 12.69 -10.41
C GLU A 309 8.72 11.36 -11.17
N GLY A 310 8.57 10.23 -10.48
CA GLY A 310 8.58 8.92 -11.10
C GLY A 310 7.35 8.69 -11.99
N PHE A 311 6.18 9.18 -11.55
CA PHE A 311 4.94 9.13 -12.31
C PHE A 311 5.02 10.02 -13.57
N GLU A 312 5.51 11.24 -13.42
CA GLU A 312 5.65 12.21 -14.52
C GLU A 312 6.61 11.69 -15.59
N ARG A 313 7.79 11.16 -15.18
CA ARG A 313 8.72 10.50 -16.11
C ARG A 313 8.08 9.33 -16.83
N GLY A 314 7.34 8.48 -16.10
CA GLY A 314 6.65 7.36 -16.73
C GLY A 314 5.66 7.79 -17.82
N ILE A 315 5.00 8.95 -17.70
CA ILE A 315 4.13 9.52 -18.75
C ILE A 315 4.98 9.98 -19.95
N GLU A 316 6.11 10.66 -19.71
CA GLU A 316 7.04 11.11 -20.76
C GLU A 316 7.67 9.93 -21.51
N ASP A 317 8.07 8.86 -20.78
CA ASP A 317 8.63 7.64 -21.36
C ASP A 317 7.62 6.90 -22.26
N LEU A 318 6.32 7.09 -22.04
CA LEU A 318 5.24 6.62 -22.90
C LEU A 318 4.99 7.51 -24.13
N GLY A 319 5.79 8.55 -24.31
CA GLY A 319 5.78 9.44 -25.49
C GLY A 319 4.84 10.62 -25.38
N ALA A 320 4.27 10.93 -24.21
CA ALA A 320 3.44 12.12 -24.01
C ALA A 320 4.28 13.39 -23.95
N ARG A 321 3.72 14.50 -24.45
CA ARG A 321 4.29 15.87 -24.32
C ARG A 321 3.74 16.49 -23.05
N LEU A 322 4.44 16.27 -21.92
CA LEU A 322 4.00 16.70 -20.61
C LEU A 322 4.31 18.17 -20.35
N GLU A 323 3.33 19.06 -20.56
CA GLU A 323 3.46 20.50 -20.42
C GLU A 323 3.13 21.02 -19.02
N ILE A 324 2.02 20.55 -18.44
CA ILE A 324 1.54 21.02 -17.15
C ILE A 324 1.73 19.93 -16.09
N ARG A 325 2.36 20.29 -14.97
CA ARG A 325 2.53 19.43 -13.79
C ARG A 325 1.89 20.10 -12.58
N ARG A 326 0.89 19.45 -12.01
CA ARG A 326 0.24 19.91 -10.77
C ARG A 326 0.40 18.88 -9.66
N ARG A 327 1.24 19.20 -8.69
CA ARG A 327 1.56 18.33 -7.55
C ARG A 327 0.81 18.80 -6.30
N PHE A 328 0.27 17.85 -5.55
CA PHE A 328 -0.38 18.04 -4.25
C PHE A 328 0.32 17.17 -3.19
N SER A 329 0.02 17.41 -1.91
CA SER A 329 0.50 16.57 -0.82
C SER A 329 -0.06 15.15 -0.92
N ASP A 330 0.70 14.15 -0.42
CA ASP A 330 0.25 12.75 -0.44
C ASP A 330 -1.09 12.57 0.29
N HIS A 331 -2.00 11.84 -0.33
CA HIS A 331 -3.39 11.66 0.08
C HIS A 331 -4.27 12.92 0.04
N HIS A 332 -3.92 13.93 -0.75
CA HIS A 332 -4.76 15.11 -0.95
C HIS A 332 -6.17 14.70 -1.42
N ARG A 333 -7.19 15.30 -0.81
CA ARG A 333 -8.58 15.13 -1.23
C ARG A 333 -9.01 16.30 -2.08
N PHE A 334 -9.10 16.06 -3.37
CA PHE A 334 -9.43 17.08 -4.35
C PHE A 334 -10.85 17.62 -4.13
N SER A 335 -10.98 18.93 -4.17
CA SER A 335 -12.29 19.60 -4.24
C SER A 335 -12.72 19.75 -5.70
N ARG A 336 -14.02 19.84 -5.93
CA ARG A 336 -14.55 20.06 -7.27
C ARG A 336 -13.98 21.32 -7.91
N LYS A 337 -13.88 22.42 -7.14
CA LYS A 337 -13.30 23.69 -7.60
C LYS A 337 -11.83 23.56 -8.04
N GLU A 338 -11.04 22.77 -7.34
CA GLU A 338 -9.62 22.53 -7.73
C GLU A 338 -9.53 21.81 -9.07
N ILE A 339 -10.36 20.77 -9.27
CA ILE A 339 -10.37 20.01 -10.53
C ILE A 339 -10.88 20.89 -11.67
N GLU A 340 -12.00 21.61 -11.49
CA GLU A 340 -12.56 22.52 -12.50
C GLU A 340 -11.57 23.62 -12.88
N LYS A 341 -10.91 24.26 -11.89
CA LYS A 341 -9.87 25.26 -12.15
C LYS A 341 -8.66 24.69 -12.89
N PHE A 342 -8.29 23.44 -12.57
CA PHE A 342 -7.18 22.79 -13.27
C PHE A 342 -7.55 22.45 -14.70
N MET A 343 -8.76 21.94 -14.96
CA MET A 343 -9.27 21.66 -16.31
C MET A 343 -9.35 22.94 -17.15
N GLN A 344 -9.85 24.05 -16.56
CA GLN A 344 -9.88 25.34 -17.24
C GLN A 344 -8.48 25.74 -17.73
N ARG A 345 -7.45 25.61 -16.87
CA ARG A 345 -6.06 25.87 -17.24
C ARG A 345 -5.55 24.94 -18.34
N CYS A 346 -6.01 23.70 -18.37
CA CYS A 346 -5.68 22.74 -19.44
C CYS A 346 -6.29 23.17 -20.77
N VAL A 347 -7.53 23.67 -20.77
CA VAL A 347 -8.17 24.23 -21.99
C VAL A 347 -7.41 25.45 -22.50
N GLU A 348 -7.06 26.40 -21.59
CA GLU A 348 -6.30 27.61 -21.93
C GLU A 348 -4.90 27.35 -22.53
N ARG A 349 -4.39 26.15 -22.36
CA ARG A 349 -3.07 25.67 -22.83
C ARG A 349 -3.17 24.56 -23.88
N ASP A 350 -4.34 24.37 -24.47
CA ASP A 350 -4.62 23.38 -25.51
C ASP A 350 -4.18 21.94 -25.13
N MET A 351 -4.33 21.56 -23.85
CA MET A 351 -4.06 20.19 -23.42
C MET A 351 -5.14 19.25 -23.93
N GLU A 352 -4.73 18.16 -24.57
CA GLU A 352 -5.63 17.16 -25.13
C GLU A 352 -6.22 16.22 -24.05
N LEU A 353 -5.44 15.99 -22.98
CA LEU A 353 -5.85 15.13 -21.87
C LEU A 353 -5.10 15.43 -20.57
N VAL A 354 -5.67 14.95 -19.47
CA VAL A 354 -5.04 14.95 -18.15
C VAL A 354 -4.74 13.52 -17.74
N VAL A 355 -3.54 13.27 -17.20
CA VAL A 355 -3.17 11.98 -16.62
C VAL A 355 -2.97 12.13 -15.12
N THR A 356 -3.50 11.14 -14.38
CA THR A 356 -3.36 11.04 -12.91
C THR A 356 -2.97 9.63 -12.52
N THR A 357 -2.71 9.42 -11.23
CA THR A 357 -2.52 8.07 -10.69
C THR A 357 -3.86 7.42 -10.33
N GLU A 358 -3.96 6.10 -10.36
CA GLU A 358 -5.17 5.40 -9.92
C GLU A 358 -5.52 5.73 -8.46
N LYS A 359 -4.51 5.88 -7.59
CA LYS A 359 -4.68 6.27 -6.20
C LYS A 359 -5.29 7.68 -6.04
N ASP A 360 -5.01 8.58 -6.97
CA ASP A 360 -5.60 9.92 -7.00
C ASP A 360 -7.00 9.91 -7.61
N ALA A 361 -7.20 9.16 -8.69
CA ALA A 361 -8.46 9.05 -9.41
C ALA A 361 -9.64 8.68 -8.50
N VAL A 362 -9.44 7.76 -7.54
CA VAL A 362 -10.49 7.35 -6.59
C VAL A 362 -10.91 8.46 -5.61
N ARG A 363 -10.18 9.58 -5.58
CA ARG A 363 -10.45 10.77 -4.75
C ARG A 363 -11.04 11.93 -5.53
N PHE A 364 -11.12 11.83 -6.87
CA PHE A 364 -11.62 12.90 -7.71
C PHE A 364 -13.14 13.02 -7.58
N PRO A 365 -13.65 14.21 -7.24
CA PRO A 365 -15.08 14.49 -7.36
C PRO A 365 -15.43 14.67 -8.83
N ARG A 366 -16.62 14.20 -9.22
CA ARG A 366 -17.10 14.42 -10.59
C ARG A 366 -17.30 15.93 -10.83
N PRO A 367 -16.67 16.53 -11.86
CA PRO A 367 -16.86 17.93 -12.21
C PRO A 367 -18.29 18.16 -12.74
N LYS A 368 -18.74 19.43 -12.78
CA LYS A 368 -20.03 19.76 -13.41
C LYS A 368 -19.99 19.52 -14.91
N GLU A 369 -18.89 19.95 -15.53
CA GLU A 369 -18.61 19.79 -16.95
C GLU A 369 -17.18 19.25 -17.10
N GLN A 370 -17.01 18.26 -17.96
CA GLN A 370 -15.71 17.69 -18.26
C GLN A 370 -15.23 18.22 -19.60
N THR A 371 -14.44 19.28 -19.56
CA THR A 371 -13.92 19.96 -20.75
C THR A 371 -12.70 19.27 -21.34
N VAL A 372 -11.93 18.54 -20.51
CA VAL A 372 -10.76 17.76 -20.92
C VAL A 372 -10.88 16.37 -20.30
N PRO A 373 -10.66 15.27 -21.04
CA PRO A 373 -10.72 13.91 -20.47
C PRO A 373 -9.60 13.69 -19.46
N ILE A 374 -9.93 12.99 -18.35
CA ILE A 374 -8.99 12.66 -17.29
C ILE A 374 -8.79 11.16 -17.22
N TYR A 375 -7.59 10.70 -17.49
CA TYR A 375 -7.22 9.29 -17.44
C TYR A 375 -6.34 9.02 -16.24
N PHE A 376 -6.46 7.85 -15.64
CA PHE A 376 -5.41 7.34 -14.77
C PHE A 376 -4.60 6.26 -15.47
N LEU A 377 -3.31 6.22 -15.13
CA LEU A 377 -2.41 5.17 -15.60
C LEU A 377 -2.57 3.94 -14.72
N ARG A 378 -3.08 2.87 -15.30
CA ARG A 378 -3.21 1.58 -14.65
C ARG A 378 -1.86 0.89 -14.56
N ILE A 379 -1.46 0.52 -13.34
CA ILE A 379 -0.24 -0.23 -13.07
C ILE A 379 -0.60 -1.66 -12.67
N GLU A 380 0.01 -2.64 -13.32
CA GLU A 380 -0.14 -4.05 -12.98
C GLU A 380 1.22 -4.67 -12.64
N VAL A 381 1.16 -5.78 -11.88
CA VAL A 381 2.34 -6.57 -11.54
C VAL A 381 2.51 -7.66 -12.56
N GLU A 382 3.75 -7.82 -13.03
CA GLU A 382 4.18 -8.92 -13.88
C GLU A 382 5.34 -9.65 -13.21
N ILE A 383 5.27 -10.98 -13.15
CA ILE A 383 6.35 -11.82 -12.65
C ILE A 383 7.42 -11.92 -13.74
N LEU A 384 8.65 -11.51 -13.43
CA LEU A 384 9.80 -11.56 -14.34
C LEU A 384 10.62 -12.82 -14.14
N LYS A 385 10.81 -13.24 -12.88
CA LYS A 385 11.56 -14.44 -12.51
C LYS A 385 10.95 -15.12 -11.30
N GLY A 386 11.19 -16.44 -11.17
CA GLY A 386 10.63 -17.23 -10.06
C GLY A 386 9.20 -17.69 -10.31
N HIS A 387 8.82 -17.93 -11.56
CA HIS A 387 7.50 -18.44 -11.94
C HIS A 387 7.17 -19.76 -11.22
N ASP A 388 8.16 -20.68 -11.09
CA ASP A 388 7.97 -21.95 -10.36
C ASP A 388 7.63 -21.69 -8.88
N ALA A 389 8.32 -20.71 -8.26
CA ALA A 389 8.05 -20.34 -6.87
C ALA A 389 6.67 -19.67 -6.71
N TRP A 390 6.23 -18.90 -7.72
CA TRP A 390 4.88 -18.34 -7.75
C TRP A 390 3.82 -19.42 -7.91
N ASN A 391 4.02 -20.34 -8.84
CA ASN A 391 3.09 -21.47 -9.08
C ASN A 391 3.03 -22.39 -7.85
N ASP A 392 4.17 -22.68 -7.20
CA ASP A 392 4.21 -23.41 -5.94
C ASP A 392 3.41 -22.68 -4.83
N LEU A 393 3.58 -21.36 -4.69
CA LEU A 393 2.79 -20.55 -3.77
C LEU A 393 1.29 -20.69 -4.04
N VAL A 394 0.85 -20.50 -5.28
CA VAL A 394 -0.57 -20.61 -5.68
C VAL A 394 -1.09 -22.00 -5.42
N THR A 395 -0.37 -23.05 -5.84
CA THR A 395 -0.75 -24.44 -5.62
C THR A 395 -0.95 -24.76 -4.14
N ARG A 396 -0.02 -24.33 -3.28
CA ARG A 396 -0.14 -24.52 -1.80
C ARG A 396 -1.32 -23.77 -1.20
N LEU A 397 -1.66 -22.60 -1.75
CA LEU A 397 -2.81 -21.83 -1.27
C LEU A 397 -4.12 -22.42 -1.75
N CYS A 398 -4.16 -23.04 -2.92
CA CYS A 398 -5.36 -23.67 -3.47
C CYS A 398 -5.58 -25.09 -2.94
N HIS A 399 -4.49 -25.84 -2.73
CA HIS A 399 -4.50 -27.20 -2.24
C HIS A 399 -3.69 -27.31 -0.93
N PRO A 400 -4.18 -26.73 0.18
CA PRO A 400 -3.48 -26.84 1.45
C PRO A 400 -3.40 -28.33 1.81
N SER A 401 -2.20 -28.90 1.75
CA SER A 401 -1.91 -30.26 2.13
C SER A 401 -2.35 -30.50 3.57
N ALA A 402 -2.64 -31.77 3.94
CA ALA A 402 -3.11 -32.18 5.27
C ALA A 402 -2.26 -31.56 6.41
N PRO A 403 -2.78 -31.46 7.65
CA PRO A 403 -2.06 -30.91 8.80
C PRO A 403 -0.73 -31.65 8.97
N GLY A 404 0.35 -31.04 8.50
CA GLY A 404 1.69 -31.65 8.46
C GLY A 404 2.63 -31.08 7.41
N ASP A 405 2.15 -30.25 6.46
CA ASP A 405 2.99 -29.62 5.45
C ASP A 405 4.10 -28.79 6.13
N PRO A 406 5.40 -29.02 5.81
CA PRO A 406 6.52 -28.28 6.37
C PRO A 406 6.40 -26.74 6.19
N VAL A 407 5.69 -26.26 5.15
CA VAL A 407 5.49 -24.83 4.92
C VAL A 407 4.46 -24.21 5.87
N LEU A 408 3.46 -24.97 6.28
CA LEU A 408 2.55 -24.59 7.38
C LEU A 408 3.23 -24.75 8.74
N ARG A 409 4.31 -25.56 8.83
CA ARG A 409 5.13 -25.80 10.03
C ARG A 409 6.30 -24.83 10.20
N HIS A 410 6.59 -23.92 9.26
CA HIS A 410 7.69 -22.96 9.41
C HIS A 410 7.64 -22.09 10.69
N ARG A 411 6.65 -22.31 11.54
CA ARG A 411 6.57 -21.75 12.90
C ARG A 411 7.39 -22.48 13.94
N ASP A 412 7.72 -23.75 13.73
CA ASP A 412 8.51 -24.54 14.68
C ASP A 412 10.02 -24.40 14.41
N ALA A 413 10.43 -23.99 13.22
CA ALA A 413 11.83 -23.69 12.87
C ALA A 413 12.43 -22.47 13.60
N TYR A 414 11.63 -21.71 14.33
CA TYR A 414 12.11 -20.60 15.20
C TYR A 414 12.44 -21.08 16.62
N ALA A 415 12.37 -22.37 16.90
CA ALA A 415 12.65 -22.94 18.22
C ALA A 415 14.08 -23.46 18.39
N GLN A 416 14.94 -23.35 17.35
CA GLN A 416 16.37 -23.68 17.42
C GLN A 416 17.25 -22.44 17.37
#